data_65ff98c3badc226c3f2a38c166f9f9d4
#
_entry.id   65ff98c3badc226c3f2a38c166f9f9d4
#
_cell.length_a   1.000
_cell.length_b   1.000
_cell.length_c   1.000
_cell.angle_alpha   90.00
_cell.angle_beta   90.00
_cell.angle_gamma   90.00
#
_symmetry.space_group_name_H-M   'P 1'
#
loop_
_entity.id
_entity.type
_entity.pdbx_description
1 polymer ?
#
loop_
_entity_poly.entity_id
_entity_poly.type
_entity_poly.pdbx_seq_one_letter_code
_entity_poly.pdbx_strand_id
1 'polypeptide(L)'
;VGERKAVMDAVDTESSLSALKDRMKQKEPDRKSVGKMRVSKWKRYAVPLAAFLCGLLISTGALYWMSSGKSAGYVFATEAGQRARAVLPDGTKVWLNASTQLVYKPSFWKRERLVDLNGEAYFEVSHNKHKPFVVNSKDVRTCVLGTKFNVRARSSEAKVVTTLLKGLVQVQLPGQSKEEGILLKPGQTLNINTTTYQAE
;
A
#
# COMPACT_ATOMS: atom_id res chain seq x y z
N VAL A 1 -96.50 -43.89 -27.65
CA VAL A 1 -96.06 -42.59 -27.13
C VAL A 1 -95.83 -42.75 -25.61
N GLY A 2 -95.76 -43.96 -25.05
CA GLY A 2 -95.64 -44.24 -23.64
C GLY A 2 -94.30 -44.67 -23.09
N GLU A 3 -93.29 -45.04 -23.96
CA GLU A 3 -92.04 -45.61 -23.44
C GLU A 3 -90.83 -44.72 -23.34
N ARG A 4 -90.90 -43.48 -23.76
CA ARG A 4 -89.77 -42.54 -23.67
C ARG A 4 -89.78 -41.70 -22.41
N LYS A 5 -90.89 -41.71 -21.65
CA LYS A 5 -90.98 -40.90 -20.42
C LYS A 5 -90.46 -41.59 -19.18
N ALA A 6 -90.42 -42.94 -19.17
CA ALA A 6 -90.00 -43.75 -18.01
C ALA A 6 -88.46 -43.82 -17.87
N VAL A 7 -87.71 -43.49 -18.92
CA VAL A 7 -86.20 -43.57 -18.88
C VAL A 7 -85.57 -42.27 -18.37
N MET A 8 -86.33 -41.14 -18.31
CA MET A 8 -85.74 -39.88 -17.83
C MET A 8 -85.91 -39.61 -16.38
N ASP A 9 -86.71 -40.37 -15.67
CA ASP A 9 -86.94 -40.18 -14.22
C ASP A 9 -86.07 -41.07 -13.33
N ALA A 10 -85.18 -41.89 -13.92
CA ALA A 10 -84.28 -42.76 -13.18
C ALA A 10 -82.84 -42.28 -13.10
N VAL A 11 -82.60 -41.06 -13.47
CA VAL A 11 -81.29 -40.44 -13.24
C VAL A 11 -81.38 -39.74 -11.87
N ASP A 12 -80.93 -40.45 -10.86
CA ASP A 12 -80.80 -39.88 -9.52
C ASP A 12 -79.76 -38.71 -9.53
N THR A 13 -80.33 -37.54 -9.81
CA THR A 13 -79.58 -36.31 -9.90
C THR A 13 -78.95 -35.91 -8.55
N GLU A 14 -79.54 -36.33 -7.46
CA GLU A 14 -79.04 -36.06 -6.12
C GLU A 14 -77.79 -36.89 -5.78
N SER A 15 -77.79 -38.18 -6.20
CA SER A 15 -76.62 -39.05 -6.01
C SER A 15 -75.45 -38.64 -6.91
N SER A 16 -75.75 -38.17 -8.12
CA SER A 16 -74.76 -37.63 -9.06
C SER A 16 -74.14 -36.32 -8.60
N LEU A 17 -74.97 -35.45 -7.99
CA LEU A 17 -74.52 -34.18 -7.41
C LEU A 17 -73.70 -34.40 -6.12
N SER A 18 -74.06 -35.38 -5.29
CA SER A 18 -73.31 -35.72 -4.10
C SER A 18 -71.90 -36.30 -4.48
N ALA A 19 -71.85 -37.20 -5.45
CA ALA A 19 -70.60 -37.74 -5.95
C ALA A 19 -69.70 -36.68 -6.62
N LEU A 20 -70.27 -35.70 -7.31
CA LEU A 20 -69.53 -34.57 -7.81
C LEU A 20 -69.00 -33.64 -6.68
N LYS A 21 -69.78 -33.36 -5.66
CA LYS A 21 -69.34 -32.59 -4.48
C LYS A 21 -68.21 -33.28 -3.75
N ASP A 22 -68.28 -34.58 -3.59
CA ASP A 22 -67.20 -35.38 -2.92
C ASP A 22 -65.91 -35.40 -3.79
N ARG A 23 -66.07 -35.51 -5.11
CA ARG A 23 -64.91 -35.38 -6.03
C ARG A 23 -64.31 -33.98 -6.06
N MET A 24 -65.12 -32.95 -5.89
CA MET A 24 -64.62 -31.59 -5.76
C MET A 24 -63.93 -31.33 -4.42
N LYS A 25 -64.42 -31.93 -3.32
CA LYS A 25 -63.76 -31.89 -1.99
C LYS A 25 -62.43 -32.66 -1.99
N GLN A 26 -62.36 -33.76 -2.72
CA GLN A 26 -61.14 -34.56 -2.85
C GLN A 26 -60.07 -33.89 -3.77
N LYS A 27 -60.48 -32.88 -4.57
CA LYS A 27 -59.59 -32.16 -5.47
C LYS A 27 -59.20 -30.75 -4.96
N GLU A 28 -59.37 -30.49 -3.64
CA GLU A 28 -58.64 -29.40 -3.04
C GLU A 28 -57.15 -29.79 -3.11
N PRO A 29 -56.31 -29.05 -3.89
CA PRO A 29 -54.92 -29.30 -3.81
C PRO A 29 -54.50 -28.98 -2.38
N ASP A 30 -53.95 -29.98 -1.73
CA ASP A 30 -53.24 -29.85 -0.47
C ASP A 30 -52.40 -28.56 -0.57
N ARG A 31 -52.88 -27.48 0.04
CA ARG A 31 -52.08 -26.30 0.23
C ARG A 31 -50.94 -26.75 1.13
N LYS A 32 -49.95 -27.40 0.51
CA LYS A 32 -48.65 -27.61 1.13
C LYS A 32 -48.33 -26.28 1.78
N SER A 33 -48.42 -26.25 3.06
CA SER A 33 -47.96 -25.16 3.91
C SER A 33 -46.64 -24.71 3.31
N VAL A 34 -46.66 -23.51 2.72
CA VAL A 34 -45.41 -22.83 2.34
C VAL A 34 -44.61 -22.83 3.64
N GLY A 35 -43.70 -23.77 3.73
CA GLY A 35 -42.88 -23.93 4.91
C GLY A 35 -42.26 -22.57 5.16
N LYS A 36 -42.66 -21.92 6.24
CA LYS A 36 -41.94 -20.76 6.74
C LYS A 36 -40.48 -21.16 6.75
N MET A 37 -39.70 -20.72 5.73
CA MET A 37 -38.27 -20.91 5.73
C MET A 37 -37.77 -20.41 7.07
N ARG A 38 -37.41 -21.37 7.92
CA ARG A 38 -36.85 -21.11 9.24
C ARG A 38 -35.52 -20.43 8.95
N VAL A 39 -35.56 -19.08 8.81
CA VAL A 39 -34.37 -18.25 8.61
C VAL A 39 -33.47 -18.58 9.78
N SER A 40 -32.43 -19.38 9.48
CA SER A 40 -31.48 -19.87 10.48
C SER A 40 -31.03 -18.66 11.31
N LYS A 41 -31.07 -18.83 12.65
CA LYS A 41 -30.62 -17.78 13.59
C LYS A 41 -29.21 -17.27 13.22
N TRP A 42 -28.47 -18.05 12.47
CA TRP A 42 -27.15 -17.74 11.94
C TRP A 42 -27.16 -16.54 10.96
N LYS A 43 -28.22 -16.37 10.15
CA LYS A 43 -28.36 -15.21 9.26
C LYS A 43 -28.52 -13.90 10.02
N ARG A 44 -29.02 -13.93 11.25
CA ARG A 44 -29.13 -12.72 12.10
C ARG A 44 -27.77 -12.14 12.49
N TYR A 45 -26.75 -12.97 12.59
CA TYR A 45 -25.39 -12.56 12.96
C TYR A 45 -24.45 -12.47 11.74
N ALA A 46 -24.74 -13.23 10.68
CA ALA A 46 -23.91 -13.24 9.48
C ALA A 46 -23.92 -11.90 8.73
N VAL A 47 -25.08 -11.24 8.64
CA VAL A 47 -25.21 -9.94 7.94
C VAL A 47 -24.45 -8.83 8.68
N PRO A 48 -24.64 -8.61 10.01
CA PRO A 48 -23.88 -7.57 10.72
C PRO A 48 -22.37 -7.87 10.77
N LEU A 49 -21.98 -9.15 10.87
CA LEU A 49 -20.58 -9.56 10.84
C LEU A 49 -19.93 -9.26 9.47
N ALA A 50 -20.64 -9.59 8.39
CA ALA A 50 -20.17 -9.26 7.04
C ALA A 50 -20.05 -7.76 6.82
N ALA A 51 -21.01 -6.95 7.28
CA ALA A 51 -20.97 -5.51 7.21
C ALA A 51 -19.79 -4.92 8.02
N PHE A 52 -19.52 -5.47 9.21
CA PHE A 52 -18.38 -5.09 10.04
C PHE A 52 -17.05 -5.39 9.35
N LEU A 53 -16.90 -6.60 8.78
CA LEU A 53 -15.70 -6.99 8.04
C LEU A 53 -15.49 -6.12 6.78
N CYS A 54 -16.56 -5.84 6.02
CA CYS A 54 -16.50 -4.92 4.88
C CYS A 54 -16.10 -3.51 5.31
N GLY A 55 -16.66 -2.99 6.40
CA GLY A 55 -16.29 -1.69 6.97
C GLY A 55 -14.81 -1.65 7.37
N LEU A 56 -14.32 -2.72 7.96
CA LEU A 56 -12.91 -2.85 8.37
C LEU A 56 -11.97 -2.92 7.15
N LEU A 57 -12.35 -3.62 6.08
CA LEU A 57 -11.61 -3.66 4.83
C LEU A 57 -11.60 -2.31 4.11
N ILE A 58 -12.74 -1.61 4.08
CA ILE A 58 -12.83 -0.28 3.47
C ILE A 58 -12.00 0.72 4.26
N SER A 59 -12.06 0.70 5.60
CA SER A 59 -11.29 1.61 6.44
C SER A 59 -9.78 1.37 6.34
N THR A 60 -9.35 0.09 6.34
CA THR A 60 -7.93 -0.24 6.14
C THR A 60 -7.46 0.08 4.73
N GLY A 61 -8.29 -0.15 3.71
CA GLY A 61 -8.01 0.24 2.33
C GLY A 61 -7.88 1.76 2.16
N ALA A 62 -8.78 2.53 2.78
CA ALA A 62 -8.74 3.99 2.76
C ALA A 62 -7.48 4.53 3.50
N LEU A 63 -7.15 3.98 4.65
CA LEU A 63 -5.92 4.33 5.39
C LEU A 63 -4.66 3.98 4.58
N TYR A 64 -4.66 2.82 3.90
CA TYR A 64 -3.57 2.44 3.01
C TYR A 64 -3.44 3.40 1.83
N TRP A 65 -4.55 3.80 1.23
CA TRP A 65 -4.56 4.74 0.10
C TRP A 65 -4.16 6.17 0.50
N MET A 66 -4.59 6.65 1.67
CA MET A 66 -4.13 7.91 2.25
C MET A 66 -2.64 7.88 2.61
N SER A 67 -2.10 6.75 3.06
CA SER A 67 -0.68 6.61 3.37
C SER A 67 0.20 6.48 2.12
N SER A 68 -0.36 6.08 0.99
CA SER A 68 0.31 6.00 -0.32
C SER A 68 0.40 7.35 -1.03
N GLY A 69 -0.19 8.40 -0.46
CA GLY A 69 -0.08 9.77 -0.96
C GLY A 69 1.39 10.17 -1.06
N LYS A 70 1.79 10.71 -2.21
CA LYS A 70 3.13 11.27 -2.46
C LYS A 70 3.44 12.26 -1.34
N SER A 71 4.27 11.85 -0.38
CA SER A 71 4.78 12.76 0.63
C SER A 71 5.44 13.91 -0.10
N ALA A 72 4.88 15.12 0.02
CA ALA A 72 5.49 16.31 -0.52
C ALA A 72 6.91 16.41 0.09
N GLY A 73 7.92 16.24 -0.74
CA GLY A 73 9.30 16.35 -0.31
C GLY A 73 9.68 17.81 -0.11
N TYR A 74 10.55 18.10 0.84
CA TYR A 74 11.20 19.41 0.94
C TYR A 74 12.30 19.47 -0.11
N VAL A 75 12.24 20.45 -1.00
CA VAL A 75 13.25 20.69 -2.03
C VAL A 75 14.13 21.86 -1.61
N PHE A 76 15.42 21.62 -1.54
CA PHE A 76 16.45 22.64 -1.32
C PHE A 76 17.29 22.71 -2.58
N ALA A 77 17.46 23.90 -3.15
CA ALA A 77 18.25 24.11 -4.35
C ALA A 77 19.17 25.31 -4.20
N THR A 78 20.35 25.22 -4.80
CA THR A 78 21.34 26.30 -4.91
C THR A 78 21.68 26.51 -6.36
N GLU A 79 21.83 27.77 -6.76
CA GLU A 79 22.29 28.15 -8.10
C GLU A 79 23.84 28.15 -8.23
N ALA A 80 24.32 28.40 -9.42
CA ALA A 80 25.75 28.54 -9.65
C ALA A 80 26.35 29.67 -8.78
N GLY A 81 27.45 29.37 -8.07
CA GLY A 81 28.13 30.29 -7.16
C GLY A 81 27.47 30.44 -5.78
N GLN A 82 26.27 29.90 -5.58
CA GLN A 82 25.55 29.95 -4.30
C GLN A 82 25.85 28.72 -3.43
N ARG A 83 25.84 28.95 -2.11
CA ARG A 83 25.88 27.89 -1.11
C ARG A 83 24.77 28.13 -0.09
N ALA A 84 24.20 27.07 0.42
CA ALA A 84 23.14 27.14 1.42
C ALA A 84 23.37 26.16 2.56
N ARG A 85 22.80 26.49 3.71
CA ARG A 85 22.71 25.57 4.85
C ARG A 85 21.25 25.30 5.15
N ALA A 86 20.91 24.01 5.26
CA ALA A 86 19.59 23.55 5.64
C ALA A 86 19.67 22.72 6.93
N VAL A 87 18.60 22.77 7.71
CA VAL A 87 18.39 21.85 8.84
C VAL A 87 17.14 21.06 8.51
N LEU A 88 17.29 19.75 8.41
CA LEU A 88 16.19 18.84 8.12
C LEU A 88 15.33 18.61 9.37
N PRO A 89 14.08 18.13 9.22
CA PRO A 89 13.18 17.88 10.35
C PRO A 89 13.69 16.86 11.38
N ASP A 90 14.65 16.01 10.99
CA ASP A 90 15.30 15.03 11.89
C ASP A 90 16.50 15.61 12.67
N GLY A 91 16.78 16.91 12.52
CA GLY A 91 17.91 17.60 13.12
C GLY A 91 19.22 17.46 12.33
N THR A 92 19.24 16.77 11.21
CA THR A 92 20.41 16.68 10.32
C THR A 92 20.72 18.05 9.71
N LYS A 93 21.97 18.44 9.76
CA LYS A 93 22.47 19.67 9.13
C LYS A 93 23.10 19.34 7.81
N VAL A 94 22.77 20.12 6.78
CA VAL A 94 23.27 19.92 5.41
C VAL A 94 23.80 21.23 4.89
N TRP A 95 25.01 21.20 4.33
CA TRP A 95 25.59 22.32 3.59
C TRP A 95 25.63 21.95 2.11
N LEU A 96 24.82 22.66 1.34
CA LEU A 96 24.75 22.47 -0.11
C LEU A 96 25.81 23.36 -0.78
N ASN A 97 26.61 22.78 -1.67
CA ASN A 97 27.53 23.50 -2.53
C ASN A 97 26.77 24.12 -3.72
N ALA A 98 27.46 24.86 -4.58
CA ALA A 98 26.88 25.49 -5.77
C ALA A 98 26.26 24.45 -6.72
N SER A 99 25.17 24.83 -7.43
CA SER A 99 24.46 23.98 -8.39
C SER A 99 24.05 22.64 -7.83
N THR A 100 23.42 22.65 -6.66
CA THR A 100 23.03 21.45 -5.92
C THR A 100 21.54 21.44 -5.66
N GLN A 101 20.91 20.30 -5.88
CA GLN A 101 19.52 20.03 -5.50
C GLN A 101 19.46 18.86 -4.52
N LEU A 102 18.78 19.07 -3.40
CA LEU A 102 18.51 18.08 -2.37
C LEU A 102 17.00 17.95 -2.18
N VAL A 103 16.46 16.75 -2.28
CA VAL A 103 15.06 16.45 -2.01
C VAL A 103 14.96 15.56 -0.79
N TYR A 104 14.45 16.10 0.31
CA TYR A 104 14.16 15.29 1.50
C TYR A 104 12.74 14.75 1.44
N LYS A 105 12.58 13.44 1.55
CA LYS A 105 11.29 12.73 1.50
C LYS A 105 10.92 12.18 2.87
N PRO A 106 10.24 12.98 3.71
CA PRO A 106 9.80 12.49 5.02
C PRO A 106 8.79 11.36 4.83
N SER A 107 8.96 10.28 5.58
CA SER A 107 7.98 9.19 5.61
C SER A 107 7.91 8.62 7.00
N PHE A 108 6.71 8.60 7.59
CA PHE A 108 6.45 7.97 8.89
C PHE A 108 6.57 6.45 8.81
N TRP A 109 6.16 5.87 7.68
CA TRP A 109 6.09 4.43 7.48
C TRP A 109 7.39 3.78 6.97
N LYS A 110 8.27 4.57 6.34
CA LYS A 110 9.57 4.05 5.90
C LYS A 110 10.52 3.93 7.07
N ARG A 111 11.24 2.83 7.10
CA ARG A 111 12.28 2.57 8.10
C ARG A 111 13.57 3.37 7.87
N GLU A 112 13.58 4.27 6.90
CA GLU A 112 14.74 5.06 6.47
C GLU A 112 14.39 6.54 6.36
N ARG A 113 15.37 7.42 6.58
CA ARG A 113 15.34 8.86 6.33
C ARG A 113 15.98 9.08 4.96
N LEU A 114 15.19 9.35 3.94
CA LEU A 114 15.66 9.34 2.55
C LEU A 114 15.83 10.75 2.02
N VAL A 115 16.98 11.01 1.37
CA VAL A 115 17.25 12.19 0.55
C VAL A 115 17.74 11.78 -0.82
N ASP A 116 17.30 12.51 -1.84
CA ASP A 116 17.88 12.42 -3.18
C ASP A 116 18.79 13.62 -3.38
N LEU A 117 20.02 13.40 -3.81
CA LEU A 117 21.04 14.44 -4.05
C LEU A 117 21.47 14.46 -5.51
N ASN A 118 21.42 15.65 -6.11
CA ASN A 118 22.09 15.96 -7.37
C ASN A 118 22.97 17.19 -7.14
N GLY A 119 24.28 17.05 -7.23
CA GLY A 119 25.24 18.09 -6.91
C GLY A 119 26.22 17.65 -5.84
N GLU A 120 26.53 18.53 -4.88
CA GLU A 120 27.48 18.25 -3.82
C GLU A 120 27.00 18.83 -2.50
N ALA A 121 26.99 17.97 -1.46
CA ALA A 121 26.58 18.37 -0.13
C ALA A 121 27.40 17.68 0.97
N TYR A 122 27.67 18.46 2.02
CA TYR A 122 28.23 17.95 3.26
C TYR A 122 27.11 17.75 4.28
N PHE A 123 27.14 16.61 4.97
CA PHE A 123 26.13 16.19 5.92
C PHE A 123 26.70 16.01 7.33
N GLU A 124 26.03 16.57 8.32
CA GLU A 124 26.15 16.19 9.72
C GLU A 124 24.85 15.53 10.16
N VAL A 125 24.81 14.21 10.07
CA VAL A 125 23.60 13.44 10.28
C VAL A 125 23.33 13.23 11.77
N SER A 126 22.12 13.57 12.20
CA SER A 126 21.62 13.28 13.54
C SER A 126 21.60 11.77 13.80
N HIS A 127 22.18 11.35 14.94
CA HIS A 127 22.36 9.93 15.26
C HIS A 127 21.03 9.23 15.54
N ASN A 128 20.73 8.17 14.78
CA ASN A 128 19.56 7.32 15.00
C ASN A 128 19.83 5.89 14.48
N LYS A 129 20.02 4.95 15.41
CA LYS A 129 20.30 3.54 15.09
C LYS A 129 19.09 2.80 14.48
N HIS A 130 17.87 3.25 14.80
CA HIS A 130 16.63 2.58 14.38
C HIS A 130 16.14 3.05 13.02
N LYS A 131 16.56 4.25 12.58
CA LYS A 131 16.12 4.83 11.32
C LYS A 131 17.32 5.40 10.55
N PRO A 132 18.01 4.57 9.74
CA PRO A 132 19.17 4.99 8.94
C PRO A 132 18.85 6.20 8.05
N PHE A 133 19.86 7.03 7.84
CA PHE A 133 19.81 8.12 6.88
C PHE A 133 20.44 7.66 5.56
N VAL A 134 19.73 7.83 4.46
CA VAL A 134 20.12 7.32 3.15
C VAL A 134 20.17 8.47 2.15
N VAL A 135 21.33 8.69 1.56
CA VAL A 135 21.51 9.61 0.43
C VAL A 135 21.51 8.79 -0.87
N ASN A 136 20.50 9.01 -1.70
CA ASN A 136 20.48 8.48 -3.07
C ASN A 136 21.13 9.46 -4.02
N SER A 137 22.09 8.99 -4.81
CA SER A 137 22.79 9.77 -5.81
C SER A 137 23.08 8.88 -7.01
N LYS A 138 22.45 9.12 -8.16
CA LYS A 138 22.68 8.35 -9.39
C LYS A 138 22.69 6.83 -9.15
N ASP A 139 21.65 6.30 -8.51
CA ASP A 139 21.46 4.88 -8.16
C ASP A 139 22.44 4.33 -7.10
N VAL A 140 23.41 5.14 -6.66
CA VAL A 140 24.28 4.80 -5.51
C VAL A 140 23.58 5.22 -4.22
N ARG A 141 23.54 4.31 -3.25
CA ARG A 141 22.94 4.53 -1.94
C ARG A 141 24.00 4.65 -0.87
N THR A 142 24.10 5.81 -0.24
CA THR A 142 25.01 6.04 0.89
C THR A 142 24.21 6.01 2.19
N CYS A 143 24.43 4.97 3.00
CA CYS A 143 23.68 4.66 4.21
C CYS A 143 24.51 4.98 5.46
N VAL A 144 23.93 5.74 6.41
CA VAL A 144 24.61 6.13 7.66
C VAL A 144 23.65 6.14 8.85
N LEU A 145 24.17 6.07 10.08
CA LEU A 145 23.38 6.12 11.32
C LEU A 145 23.55 7.44 12.09
N GLY A 146 24.65 8.15 11.85
CA GLY A 146 25.00 9.39 12.57
C GLY A 146 26.45 9.75 12.26
N THR A 147 26.70 10.35 11.14
CA THR A 147 27.99 10.42 10.46
C THR A 147 28.20 11.82 9.90
N LYS A 148 29.45 12.27 9.81
CA LYS A 148 29.86 13.47 9.09
C LYS A 148 30.57 13.07 7.82
N PHE A 149 30.01 13.40 6.65
CA PHE A 149 30.51 12.99 5.36
C PHE A 149 30.13 13.96 4.25
N ASN A 150 30.85 13.90 3.15
CA ASN A 150 30.56 14.66 1.93
C ASN A 150 30.15 13.70 0.82
N VAL A 151 29.17 14.07 0.00
CA VAL A 151 28.80 13.38 -1.23
C VAL A 151 28.80 14.36 -2.37
N ARG A 152 29.52 14.00 -3.45
CA ARG A 152 29.53 14.73 -4.72
C ARG A 152 29.03 13.83 -5.83
N ALA A 153 27.90 14.22 -6.42
CA ALA A 153 27.20 13.46 -7.45
C ALA A 153 26.55 14.42 -8.45
N ARG A 154 27.35 15.14 -9.18
CA ARG A 154 26.88 16.11 -10.18
C ARG A 154 26.36 15.38 -11.42
N SER A 155 25.26 15.84 -11.99
CA SER A 155 24.69 15.26 -13.22
C SER A 155 25.67 15.28 -14.40
N SER A 156 26.55 16.32 -14.48
CA SER A 156 27.59 16.45 -15.50
C SER A 156 28.78 15.51 -15.36
N GLU A 157 28.92 14.81 -14.22
CA GLU A 157 30.05 13.91 -13.94
C GLU A 157 29.57 12.44 -13.95
N ALA A 158 30.30 11.54 -14.59
CA ALA A 158 30.00 10.11 -14.60
C ALA A 158 30.52 9.40 -13.33
N LYS A 159 30.51 10.09 -12.19
CA LYS A 159 30.99 9.54 -10.92
C LYS A 159 30.22 10.05 -9.71
N VAL A 160 30.20 9.24 -8.67
CA VAL A 160 29.79 9.61 -7.30
C VAL A 160 31.01 9.48 -6.40
N VAL A 161 31.32 10.55 -5.66
CA VAL A 161 32.42 10.59 -4.71
C VAL A 161 31.86 10.75 -3.31
N THR A 162 32.19 9.81 -2.42
CA THR A 162 31.81 9.85 -1.00
C THR A 162 33.06 9.92 -0.12
N THR A 163 33.18 10.97 0.66
CA THR A 163 34.29 11.16 1.61
C THR A 163 33.79 11.13 3.04
N LEU A 164 34.35 10.25 3.86
CA LEU A 164 33.96 10.11 5.26
C LEU A 164 34.91 10.89 6.18
N LEU A 165 34.35 11.76 7.03
CA LEU A 165 35.11 12.52 8.02
C LEU A 165 35.02 11.91 9.42
N LYS A 166 33.80 11.50 9.85
CA LYS A 166 33.60 10.91 11.20
C LYS A 166 32.43 9.94 11.18
N GLY A 167 32.59 8.80 11.81
CA GLY A 167 31.56 7.75 11.94
C GLY A 167 31.79 6.57 11.02
N LEU A 168 30.73 6.03 10.44
CA LEU A 168 30.73 4.90 9.52
C LEU A 168 29.78 5.19 8.37
N VAL A 169 30.21 4.90 7.15
CA VAL A 169 29.39 4.98 5.93
C VAL A 169 29.39 3.62 5.27
N GLN A 170 28.19 3.20 4.85
CA GLN A 170 28.02 2.05 3.96
C GLN A 170 27.50 2.53 2.62
N VAL A 171 28.22 2.22 1.55
CA VAL A 171 27.84 2.56 0.19
C VAL A 171 27.38 1.31 -0.54
N GLN A 172 26.19 1.34 -1.11
CA GLN A 172 25.56 0.24 -1.83
C GLN A 172 25.42 0.61 -3.31
N LEU A 173 25.83 -0.29 -4.17
CA LEU A 173 25.66 -0.18 -5.62
C LEU A 173 24.32 -0.78 -6.07
N PRO A 174 23.81 -0.45 -7.25
CA PRO A 174 22.62 -1.03 -7.80
C PRO A 174 22.71 -2.56 -7.85
N GLY A 175 21.64 -3.24 -7.43
CA GLY A 175 21.58 -4.71 -7.42
C GLY A 175 22.27 -5.40 -6.25
N GLN A 176 23.00 -4.68 -5.41
CA GLN A 176 23.63 -5.25 -4.21
C GLN A 176 22.64 -5.37 -3.04
N SER A 177 22.80 -6.43 -2.26
CA SER A 177 22.14 -6.57 -0.95
C SER A 177 22.73 -5.57 0.07
N LYS A 178 22.02 -5.38 1.20
CA LYS A 178 22.53 -4.52 2.28
C LYS A 178 23.85 -5.00 2.86
N GLU A 179 24.13 -6.28 2.80
CA GLU A 179 25.32 -6.92 3.37
C GLU A 179 26.56 -6.77 2.48
N GLU A 180 26.37 -6.56 1.18
CA GLU A 180 27.47 -6.44 0.19
C GLU A 180 28.00 -5.01 0.03
N GLY A 181 27.45 -4.04 0.74
CA GLY A 181 27.85 -2.64 0.64
C GLY A 181 29.29 -2.38 1.10
N ILE A 182 29.96 -1.45 0.43
CA ILE A 182 31.34 -1.03 0.74
C ILE A 182 31.32 -0.16 2.01
N LEU A 183 32.11 -0.54 3.01
CA LEU A 183 32.24 0.19 4.27
C LEU A 183 33.43 1.15 4.21
N LEU A 184 33.18 2.44 4.54
CA LEU A 184 34.21 3.46 4.66
C LEU A 184 34.54 3.73 6.12
N LYS A 185 35.84 3.91 6.39
CA LYS A 185 36.38 4.40 7.66
C LYS A 185 36.69 5.91 7.56
N PRO A 186 36.78 6.62 8.70
CA PRO A 186 37.15 8.02 8.72
C PRO A 186 38.45 8.30 7.95
N GLY A 187 38.45 9.36 7.13
CA GLY A 187 39.55 9.74 6.26
C GLY A 187 39.57 9.05 4.88
N GLN A 188 38.68 8.10 4.64
CA GLN A 188 38.59 7.41 3.35
C GLN A 188 37.65 8.16 2.39
N THR A 189 38.02 8.08 1.10
CA THR A 189 37.20 8.53 -0.03
C THR A 189 36.95 7.37 -0.96
N LEU A 190 35.71 7.21 -1.41
CA LEU A 190 35.28 6.23 -2.39
C LEU A 190 34.81 6.93 -3.65
N ASN A 191 35.38 6.56 -4.78
CA ASN A 191 34.96 7.00 -6.10
C ASN A 191 34.22 5.87 -6.79
N ILE A 192 32.99 6.10 -7.24
CA ILE A 192 32.19 5.13 -7.98
C ILE A 192 31.92 5.69 -9.37
N ASN A 193 32.37 4.97 -10.38
CA ASN A 193 31.98 5.27 -11.77
C ASN A 193 30.52 4.83 -11.98
N THR A 194 29.64 5.75 -12.34
CA THR A 194 28.20 5.49 -12.50
C THR A 194 27.84 4.79 -13.82
N THR A 195 28.80 4.62 -14.73
CA THR A 195 28.59 3.86 -15.97
C THR A 195 28.95 2.39 -15.80
N THR A 196 30.06 2.11 -15.12
CA THR A 196 30.57 0.73 -14.91
C THR A 196 30.29 0.17 -13.53
N TYR A 197 29.85 1.02 -12.59
CA TYR A 197 29.71 0.74 -11.15
C TYR A 197 30.96 0.16 -10.49
N GLN A 198 32.13 0.47 -11.06
CA GLN A 198 33.42 0.14 -10.43
C GLN A 198 33.76 1.14 -9.35
N ALA A 199 34.28 0.63 -8.24
CA ALA A 199 34.70 1.38 -7.06
C ALA A 199 36.23 1.52 -7.03
N GLU A 200 36.73 2.74 -6.76
CA GLU A 200 38.14 3.10 -6.59
C GLU A 200 38.39 3.82 -5.27
#